data_739af608eb0ecace0ab2f43b65a51619
#
_entry.id   739af608eb0ecace0ab2f43b65a51619
#
_cell.length_a   1.000
_cell.length_b   1.000
_cell.length_c   1.000
_cell.angle_alpha   90.00
_cell.angle_beta   90.00
_cell.angle_gamma   90.00
#
_symmetry.space_group_name_H-M   'P 1'
#
loop_
_entity.id
_entity.type
_entity.pdbx_description
1 polymer ?
#
loop_
_entity_poly.entity_id
_entity_poly.type
_entity_poly.pdbx_seq_one_letter_code
_entity_poly.pdbx_strand_id
1 'polypeptide(L)'
;MVSEQDANWKFAQESVVEPEHIARARQHALELGAEPVDPAVGAQLAVLAAATGARNIVEIGTGAGVSGLWLLSGAPSAVLTTIDSEPEHLAVARQSFADAKVPAARARFIT
;
A
#
# COMPACT_ATOMS: atom_id res chain seq x y z
N MET A 1 -18.28 1.20 26.13
CA MET A 1 -17.62 -0.11 26.25
C MET A 1 -17.12 -0.55 24.89
N VAL A 2 -15.85 -0.95 24.83
CA VAL A 2 -15.24 -1.46 23.60
C VAL A 2 -15.64 -2.93 23.43
N SER A 3 -16.12 -3.31 22.26
CA SER A 3 -16.44 -4.71 21.97
C SER A 3 -15.20 -5.58 21.88
N GLU A 4 -15.34 -6.90 22.02
CA GLU A 4 -14.25 -7.85 21.81
C GLU A 4 -13.70 -7.75 20.38
N GLN A 5 -14.58 -7.55 19.41
CA GLN A 5 -14.20 -7.38 18.01
C GLN A 5 -13.37 -6.12 17.82
N ASP A 6 -13.74 -5.00 18.43
CA ASP A 6 -12.99 -3.75 18.36
C ASP A 6 -11.61 -3.89 19.00
N ALA A 7 -11.55 -4.59 20.15
CA ALA A 7 -10.29 -4.85 20.86
C ALA A 7 -9.35 -5.72 20.00
N ASN A 8 -9.89 -6.74 19.35
CA ASN A 8 -9.12 -7.61 18.46
C ASN A 8 -8.61 -6.86 17.24
N TRP A 9 -9.45 -6.00 16.67
CA TRP A 9 -9.05 -5.16 15.52
C TRP A 9 -7.95 -4.19 15.91
N LYS A 10 -8.08 -3.53 17.03
CA LYS A 10 -7.05 -2.64 17.57
C LYS A 10 -5.72 -3.37 17.78
N PHE A 11 -5.77 -4.55 18.39
CA PHE A 11 -4.59 -5.39 18.57
C PHE A 11 -3.92 -5.73 17.25
N ALA A 12 -4.69 -6.14 16.25
CA ALA A 12 -4.17 -6.47 14.91
C ALA A 12 -3.45 -5.27 14.29
N GLN A 13 -4.03 -4.07 14.38
CA GLN A 13 -3.43 -2.86 13.84
C GLN A 13 -2.13 -2.48 14.57
N GLU A 14 -2.13 -2.56 15.89
CA GLU A 14 -0.97 -2.20 16.71
C GLU A 14 0.16 -3.23 16.64
N SER A 15 -0.14 -4.47 16.27
CA SER A 15 0.86 -5.55 16.17
C SER A 15 1.76 -5.43 14.93
N VAL A 16 1.35 -4.64 13.93
CA VAL A 16 2.10 -4.48 12.69
C VAL A 16 3.08 -3.33 12.80
N VAL A 17 4.35 -3.61 12.57
CA VAL A 17 5.40 -2.58 12.45
C VAL A 17 5.47 -2.19 10.97
N GLU A 18 4.95 -1.01 10.66
CA GLU A 18 4.94 -0.50 9.30
C GLU A 18 6.32 0.09 8.94
N PRO A 19 6.92 -0.28 7.79
CA PRO A 19 8.16 0.33 7.34
C PRO A 19 8.01 1.85 7.18
N GLU A 20 9.08 2.59 7.44
CA GLU A 20 9.06 4.06 7.43
C GLU A 20 8.56 4.64 6.10
N HIS A 21 8.98 4.08 4.97
CA HIS A 21 8.55 4.57 3.65
C HIS A 21 7.06 4.38 3.41
N ILE A 22 6.45 3.32 3.97
CA ILE A 22 5.01 3.09 3.89
C ILE A 22 4.27 4.02 4.86
N ALA A 23 4.80 4.20 6.06
CA ALA A 23 4.23 5.14 7.03
C ALA A 23 4.21 6.57 6.48
N ARG A 24 5.25 6.95 5.74
CA ARG A 24 5.32 8.26 5.06
C ARG A 24 4.28 8.38 3.95
N ALA A 25 4.12 7.34 3.14
CA ALA A 25 3.06 7.29 2.13
C ALA A 25 1.67 7.40 2.76
N ARG A 26 1.46 6.75 3.91
CA ARG A 26 0.22 6.85 4.68
C ARG A 26 -0.06 8.27 5.13
N GLN A 27 0.95 8.99 5.60
CA GLN A 27 0.82 10.38 5.97
C GLN A 27 0.38 11.24 4.77
N HIS A 28 0.99 11.02 3.61
CA HIS A 28 0.58 11.71 2.38
C HIS A 28 -0.85 11.39 1.97
N ALA A 29 -1.29 10.13 2.16
CA ALA A 29 -2.66 9.74 1.88
C ALA A 29 -3.67 10.52 2.75
N LEU A 30 -3.37 10.66 4.03
CA LEU A 30 -4.21 11.43 4.96
C LEU A 30 -4.29 12.90 4.55
N GLU A 31 -3.19 13.49 4.13
CA GLU A 31 -3.14 14.87 3.66
C GLU A 31 -3.96 15.08 2.38
N LEU A 32 -4.01 14.08 1.49
CA LEU A 32 -4.82 14.09 0.28
C LEU A 32 -6.30 13.83 0.54
N GLY A 33 -6.66 13.32 1.71
CA GLY A 33 -8.01 12.80 1.95
C GLY A 33 -8.26 11.47 1.25
N ALA A 34 -7.21 10.77 0.81
CA ALA A 34 -7.30 9.44 0.22
C ALA A 34 -7.13 8.40 1.34
N GLU A 35 -8.21 7.74 1.70
CA GLU A 35 -8.21 6.78 2.81
C GLU A 35 -7.34 5.56 2.51
N PRO A 36 -6.21 5.36 3.23
CA PRO A 36 -5.34 4.22 2.98
C PRO A 36 -5.82 2.98 3.71
N VAL A 37 -5.42 1.79 3.22
CA VAL A 37 -5.65 0.55 3.96
C VAL A 37 -4.91 0.59 5.30
N ASP A 38 -5.50 -0.02 6.32
CA ASP A 38 -4.88 -0.13 7.64
C ASP A 38 -3.60 -0.98 7.59
N PRO A 39 -2.66 -0.79 8.53
CA PRO A 39 -1.42 -1.56 8.55
C PRO A 39 -1.62 -3.08 8.54
N ALA A 40 -2.58 -3.60 9.28
CA ALA A 40 -2.88 -5.03 9.30
C ALA A 40 -3.37 -5.54 7.94
N VAL A 41 -4.19 -4.76 7.25
CA VAL A 41 -4.64 -5.08 5.88
C VAL A 41 -3.46 -5.04 4.92
N GLY A 42 -2.60 -4.04 5.02
CA GLY A 42 -1.39 -3.94 4.22
C GLY A 42 -0.48 -5.15 4.40
N ALA A 43 -0.20 -5.54 5.64
CA ALA A 43 0.59 -6.72 5.94
C ALA A 43 -0.03 -8.00 5.35
N GLN A 44 -1.36 -8.13 5.39
CA GLN A 44 -2.08 -9.26 4.79
C GLN A 44 -1.92 -9.28 3.27
N LEU A 45 -1.97 -8.11 2.61
CA LEU A 45 -1.73 -8.01 1.18
C LEU A 45 -0.33 -8.49 0.81
N ALA A 46 0.68 -8.14 1.61
CA ALA A 46 2.05 -8.61 1.40
C ALA A 46 2.15 -10.13 1.52
N VAL A 47 1.49 -10.73 2.51
CA VAL A 47 1.45 -12.18 2.70
C VAL A 47 0.79 -12.87 1.51
N LEU A 48 -0.33 -12.35 1.03
CA LEU A 48 -1.04 -12.92 -0.13
C LEU A 48 -0.18 -12.81 -1.41
N ALA A 49 0.47 -11.69 -1.63
CA ALA A 49 1.36 -11.52 -2.77
C ALA A 49 2.54 -12.52 -2.72
N ALA A 50 3.11 -12.73 -1.54
CA ALA A 50 4.18 -13.71 -1.34
C ALA A 50 3.69 -15.15 -1.54
N ALA A 51 2.55 -15.49 -0.94
CA ALA A 51 2.00 -16.86 -0.97
C ALA A 51 1.60 -17.30 -2.38
N THR A 52 1.12 -16.36 -3.20
CA THR A 52 0.74 -16.65 -4.60
C THR A 52 1.92 -16.62 -5.56
N GLY A 53 3.09 -16.18 -5.12
CA GLY A 53 4.24 -15.99 -6.00
C GLY A 53 3.96 -14.97 -7.11
N ALA A 54 3.23 -13.92 -6.79
CA ALA A 54 2.75 -12.94 -7.76
C ALA A 54 3.90 -12.30 -8.53
N ARG A 55 3.77 -12.24 -9.86
CA ARG A 55 4.73 -11.56 -10.75
C ARG A 55 4.13 -10.33 -11.41
N ASN A 56 2.82 -10.33 -11.59
CA ASN A 56 2.09 -9.20 -12.14
C ASN A 56 0.90 -8.94 -11.22
N ILE A 57 0.81 -7.73 -10.74
CA ILE A 57 -0.26 -7.31 -9.83
C ILE A 57 -0.98 -6.14 -10.48
N VAL A 58 -2.30 -6.18 -10.47
CA VAL A 58 -3.13 -5.07 -10.91
C VAL A 58 -3.93 -4.58 -9.71
N GLU A 59 -3.90 -3.28 -9.50
CA GLU A 59 -4.61 -2.62 -8.41
C GLU A 59 -5.54 -1.54 -8.97
N ILE A 60 -6.77 -1.52 -8.50
CA ILE A 60 -7.72 -0.45 -8.78
C ILE A 60 -7.84 0.43 -7.54
N GLY A 61 -7.53 1.69 -7.69
CA GLY A 61 -7.47 2.64 -6.58
C GLY A 61 -6.06 2.76 -6.02
N THR A 62 -5.27 3.66 -6.60
CA THR A 62 -3.86 3.88 -6.22
C THR A 62 -3.74 4.60 -4.87
N GLY A 63 -4.55 5.66 -4.66
CA GLY A 63 -4.36 6.56 -3.53
C GLY A 63 -2.94 7.15 -3.53
N ALA A 64 -2.33 7.21 -2.35
CA ALA A 64 -0.95 7.68 -2.20
C ALA A 64 0.10 6.55 -2.32
N GLY A 65 -0.34 5.32 -2.64
CA GLY A 65 0.55 4.19 -2.88
C GLY A 65 0.77 3.25 -1.70
N VAL A 66 0.03 3.40 -0.60
CA VAL A 66 0.21 2.57 0.60
C VAL A 66 0.03 1.07 0.31
N SER A 67 -1.11 0.68 -0.25
CA SER A 67 -1.39 -0.73 -0.57
C SER A 67 -0.42 -1.28 -1.62
N GLY A 68 -0.09 -0.49 -2.65
CA GLY A 68 0.86 -0.88 -3.67
C GLY A 68 2.26 -1.16 -3.12
N LEU A 69 2.73 -0.33 -2.20
CA LEU A 69 4.01 -0.55 -1.52
C LEU A 69 4.00 -1.82 -0.67
N TRP A 70 2.90 -2.08 0.04
CA TRP A 70 2.75 -3.33 0.78
C TRP A 70 2.75 -4.56 -0.14
N LEU A 71 2.02 -4.51 -1.25
CA LEU A 71 1.98 -5.59 -2.23
C LEU A 71 3.39 -5.90 -2.76
N LEU A 72 4.13 -4.88 -3.16
CA LEU A 72 5.49 -5.05 -3.68
C LEU A 72 6.48 -5.52 -2.61
N SER A 73 6.25 -5.23 -1.35
CA SER A 73 7.10 -5.73 -0.26
C SER A 73 7.00 -7.26 -0.12
N GLY A 74 5.84 -7.84 -0.41
CA GLY A 74 5.64 -9.29 -0.41
C GLY A 74 6.05 -9.97 -1.71
N ALA A 75 6.17 -9.23 -2.79
CA ALA A 75 6.50 -9.74 -4.12
C ALA A 75 7.62 -8.91 -4.74
N PRO A 76 8.88 -9.08 -4.29
CA PRO A 76 9.99 -8.21 -4.67
C PRO A 76 10.36 -8.27 -6.15
N SER A 77 9.90 -9.28 -6.89
CA SER A 77 10.11 -9.39 -8.34
C SER A 77 8.90 -9.02 -9.17
N ALA A 78 7.79 -8.64 -8.53
CA ALA A 78 6.55 -8.33 -9.24
C ALA A 78 6.58 -6.94 -9.88
N VAL A 79 5.76 -6.80 -10.93
CA VAL A 79 5.41 -5.51 -11.53
C VAL A 79 3.99 -5.19 -11.13
N LEU A 80 3.80 -4.01 -10.55
CA LEU A 80 2.49 -3.49 -10.19
C LEU A 80 1.98 -2.55 -11.27
N THR A 81 0.76 -2.78 -11.73
CA THR A 81 0.00 -1.82 -12.54
C THR A 81 -1.12 -1.29 -11.66
N THR A 82 -1.06 -0.02 -11.33
CA THR A 82 -2.05 0.61 -10.45
C THR A 82 -2.80 1.71 -11.18
N ILE A 83 -4.11 1.73 -10.99
CA ILE A 83 -5.04 2.55 -11.76
C ILE A 83 -5.82 3.45 -10.80
N ASP A 84 -5.88 4.74 -11.10
CA ASP A 84 -6.66 5.68 -10.32
C ASP A 84 -7.22 6.77 -11.24
N SER A 85 -8.44 7.20 -10.98
CA SER A 85 -9.08 8.28 -11.72
C SER A 85 -8.54 9.68 -11.36
N GLU A 86 -7.82 9.78 -10.24
CA GLU A 86 -7.32 11.06 -9.72
C GLU A 86 -5.84 11.24 -10.06
N PRO A 87 -5.51 12.12 -11.02
CA PRO A 87 -4.11 12.39 -11.39
C PRO A 87 -3.26 12.85 -10.21
N GLU A 88 -3.85 13.59 -9.28
CA GLU A 88 -3.15 14.06 -8.08
C GLU A 88 -2.71 12.91 -7.17
N HIS A 89 -3.57 11.90 -7.01
CA HIS A 89 -3.21 10.68 -6.26
C HIS A 89 -2.02 9.97 -6.93
N LEU A 90 -2.08 9.80 -8.24
CA LEU A 90 -1.01 9.16 -8.99
C LEU A 90 0.32 9.91 -8.87
N ALA A 91 0.29 11.23 -8.87
CA ALA A 91 1.50 12.04 -8.70
C ALA A 91 2.15 11.80 -7.32
N VAL A 92 1.34 11.78 -6.26
CA VAL A 92 1.81 11.51 -4.90
C VAL A 92 2.32 10.06 -4.79
N ALA A 93 1.60 9.09 -5.36
CA ALA A 93 2.03 7.70 -5.35
C ALA A 93 3.36 7.50 -6.07
N ARG A 94 3.56 8.14 -7.22
CA ARG A 94 4.86 8.10 -7.92
C ARG A 94 6.00 8.59 -7.03
N GLN A 95 5.76 9.66 -6.29
CA GLN A 95 6.74 10.19 -5.34
C GLN A 95 7.01 9.22 -4.20
N SER A 96 5.96 8.63 -3.63
CA SER A 96 6.08 7.64 -2.56
C SER A 96 6.89 6.42 -3.02
N PHE A 97 6.68 5.96 -4.24
CA PHE A 97 7.42 4.83 -4.80
C PHE A 97 8.89 5.19 -5.07
N ALA A 98 9.16 6.41 -5.56
CA ALA A 98 10.52 6.91 -5.75
C ALA A 98 11.26 7.00 -4.41
N ASP A 99 10.61 7.53 -3.37
CA ASP A 99 11.17 7.63 -2.02
C ASP A 99 11.45 6.24 -1.41
N ALA A 100 10.62 5.27 -1.74
CA ALA A 100 10.80 3.87 -1.34
C ALA A 100 11.86 3.14 -2.18
N LYS A 101 12.44 3.81 -3.16
CA LYS A 101 13.44 3.26 -4.09
C LYS A 101 12.91 2.08 -4.91
N VAL A 102 11.63 2.09 -5.23
CA VAL A 102 11.05 1.13 -6.17
C VAL A 102 11.50 1.49 -7.58
N PRO A 103 12.15 0.57 -8.30
CA PRO A 103 12.56 0.85 -9.68
C PRO A 103 11.36 1.19 -10.57
N ALA A 104 11.52 2.16 -11.46
CA ALA A 104 10.44 2.61 -12.35
C ALA A 104 9.85 1.47 -13.19
N ALA A 105 10.64 0.46 -13.52
CA ALA A 105 10.19 -0.70 -14.28
C ALA A 105 9.23 -1.60 -13.49
N ARG A 106 9.14 -1.45 -12.17
CA ARG A 106 8.29 -2.29 -11.32
C ARG A 106 6.93 -1.67 -11.00
N ALA A 107 6.66 -0.46 -11.43
CA ALA A 107 5.40 0.22 -11.15
C ALA A 107 4.92 0.99 -12.37
N ARG A 108 3.66 0.72 -12.76
CA ARG A 108 2.97 1.42 -13.84
C ARG A 108 1.77 2.14 -13.26
N PHE A 109 1.69 3.44 -13.48
CA PHE A 109 0.62 4.28 -12.97
C PHE A 109 -0.27 4.71 -14.14
N ILE A 110 -1.55 4.33 -14.09
CA ILE A 110 -2.52 4.54 -15.16
C ILE A 110 -3.69 5.36 -14.64
N THR A 111 -4.07 6.40 -15.40
CA THR A 111 -5.28 7.18 -15.13
C THR A 111 -6.49 6.50 -15.70
#